data_1a911c66deedb54cad0241273162fb5a
#
_entry.id   1a911c66deedb54cad0241273162fb5a
#
_cell.length_a   1.000
_cell.length_b   1.000
_cell.length_c   1.000
_cell.angle_alpha   90.00
_cell.angle_beta   90.00
_cell.angle_gamma   90.00
#
_symmetry.space_group_name_H-M   'P 1'
#
loop_
_entity.id
_entity.type
_entity.pdbx_description
1 polymer ?
#
loop_
_entity_poly.entity_id
_entity_poly.type
_entity_poly.pdbx_seq_one_letter_code
_entity_poly.pdbx_strand_id
1 'polypeptide(L)'
;MLVNRKIVDEFLEGKDISREWIFSEIQQGEYLFDLSDLNDKQEEVKKLTDKISDMLAHFKPDNEKFYRQLFPDFEKELADCEVMLTVGVPAPYDAMVIERNDSKIIVFDMGRFLSYKDPQGFAQQMMTHETAHAMLHKKWQLKETASYQEQLRFLCFDEGFAHLLACGKEIASFDASMWIQEHYEPALTQLHQALTCEDESQQEEWLYRAQTGRYWDKFAAIAGKLYLISHLNELEKIYLEGPQKFMSPIFDTLERN
;
A
#
# COMPACT_ATOMS: atom_id res chain seq x y z
N MET A 1 -4.30 -15.52 8.26
CA MET A 1 -4.60 -15.10 6.88
C MET A 1 -4.96 -16.30 6.03
N LEU A 2 -5.84 -16.12 5.05
CA LEU A 2 -6.28 -17.18 4.12
C LEU A 2 -5.56 -16.98 2.80
N VAL A 3 -4.66 -17.88 2.43
CA VAL A 3 -3.93 -17.80 1.15
C VAL A 3 -4.70 -18.60 0.09
N ASN A 4 -5.21 -17.91 -0.92
CA ASN A 4 -5.91 -18.49 -2.06
C ASN A 4 -4.98 -18.49 -3.28
N ARG A 5 -4.56 -19.66 -3.73
CA ARG A 5 -3.66 -19.85 -4.88
C ARG A 5 -4.33 -20.59 -6.04
N LYS A 6 -5.64 -20.76 -6.00
CA LYS A 6 -6.41 -21.53 -6.99
C LYS A 6 -6.04 -21.18 -8.43
N ILE A 7 -5.96 -19.88 -8.74
CA ILE A 7 -5.71 -19.42 -10.14
C ILE A 7 -4.30 -19.81 -10.58
N VAL A 8 -3.29 -19.69 -9.70
CA VAL A 8 -1.93 -20.13 -10.03
C VAL A 8 -1.88 -21.64 -10.21
N ASP A 9 -2.53 -22.41 -9.35
CA ASP A 9 -2.55 -23.88 -9.46
C ASP A 9 -3.24 -24.33 -10.77
N GLU A 10 -4.33 -23.70 -11.16
CA GLU A 10 -5.01 -23.98 -12.43
C GLU A 10 -4.15 -23.60 -13.64
N PHE A 11 -3.42 -22.46 -13.59
CA PHE A 11 -2.44 -22.10 -14.62
C PHE A 11 -1.34 -23.16 -14.75
N LEU A 12 -0.79 -23.63 -13.64
CA LEU A 12 0.26 -24.67 -13.62
C LEU A 12 -0.24 -26.03 -14.15
N GLU A 13 -1.54 -26.31 -14.02
CA GLU A 13 -2.19 -27.48 -14.61
C GLU A 13 -2.53 -27.30 -16.10
N GLY A 14 -2.24 -26.15 -16.69
CA GLY A 14 -2.56 -25.83 -18.09
C GLY A 14 -4.04 -25.59 -18.38
N LYS A 15 -4.84 -25.23 -17.36
CA LYS A 15 -6.25 -24.89 -17.52
C LYS A 15 -6.41 -23.46 -18.04
N ASP A 16 -7.53 -23.20 -18.69
CA ASP A 16 -7.91 -21.83 -19.09
C ASP A 16 -8.43 -21.05 -17.87
N ILE A 17 -7.65 -20.08 -17.42
CA ILE A 17 -7.97 -19.19 -16.31
C ILE A 17 -8.57 -17.85 -16.74
N SER A 18 -8.74 -17.60 -18.05
CA SER A 18 -9.21 -16.31 -18.59
C SER A 18 -10.59 -15.88 -18.11
N ARG A 19 -11.37 -16.82 -17.59
CA ARG A 19 -12.73 -16.59 -17.10
C ARG A 19 -12.83 -16.45 -15.58
N GLU A 20 -11.70 -16.51 -14.87
CA GLU A 20 -11.72 -16.27 -13.43
C GLU A 20 -12.19 -14.84 -13.12
N TRP A 21 -13.04 -14.73 -12.10
CA TRP A 21 -13.74 -13.49 -11.77
C TRP A 21 -12.81 -12.29 -11.54
N ILE A 22 -11.61 -12.54 -11.03
CA ILE A 22 -10.61 -11.51 -10.73
C ILE A 22 -10.29 -10.64 -11.96
N PHE A 23 -10.26 -11.27 -13.15
CA PHE A 23 -9.92 -10.57 -14.37
C PHE A 23 -11.05 -9.68 -14.89
N SER A 24 -12.31 -9.90 -14.45
CA SER A 24 -13.42 -8.99 -14.75
C SER A 24 -13.49 -7.81 -13.78
N GLU A 25 -12.96 -7.94 -12.57
CA GLU A 25 -12.93 -6.86 -11.56
C GLU A 25 -11.79 -5.87 -11.81
N ILE A 26 -10.69 -6.29 -12.43
CA ILE A 26 -9.53 -5.45 -12.75
C ILE A 26 -9.81 -4.67 -14.05
N GLN A 27 -10.90 -3.93 -14.12
CA GLN A 27 -11.22 -3.16 -15.32
C GLN A 27 -10.90 -1.67 -15.12
N GLN A 28 -9.74 -1.24 -15.60
CA GLN A 28 -9.52 0.15 -15.98
C GLN A 28 -8.97 0.16 -17.42
N GLY A 29 -9.82 0.46 -18.41
CA GLY A 29 -9.43 0.52 -19.81
C GLY A 29 -9.48 -0.83 -20.53
N GLU A 30 -8.70 -0.99 -21.59
CA GLU A 30 -8.60 -2.24 -22.33
C GLU A 30 -7.86 -3.28 -21.49
N TYR A 31 -8.57 -4.30 -21.08
CA TYR A 31 -8.00 -5.44 -20.36
C TYR A 31 -7.16 -6.28 -21.32
N LEU A 32 -5.87 -6.39 -21.04
CA LEU A 32 -4.94 -7.27 -21.74
C LEU A 32 -4.54 -8.42 -20.81
N PHE A 33 -5.19 -9.56 -20.97
CA PHE A 33 -4.80 -10.80 -20.34
C PHE A 33 -3.83 -11.56 -21.26
N ASP A 34 -2.54 -11.55 -20.95
CA ASP A 34 -1.51 -12.24 -21.71
C ASP A 34 -0.59 -13.06 -20.80
N LEU A 35 -0.61 -14.36 -21.00
CA LEU A 35 0.25 -15.32 -20.31
C LEU A 35 1.44 -15.79 -21.17
N SER A 36 1.58 -15.27 -22.40
CA SER A 36 2.60 -15.75 -23.35
C SER A 36 4.01 -15.77 -22.77
N ASP A 37 4.36 -14.72 -21.99
CA ASP A 37 5.68 -14.60 -21.36
C ASP A 37 5.91 -15.56 -20.18
N LEU A 38 4.85 -16.22 -19.69
CA LEU A 38 4.89 -17.12 -18.53
C LEU A 38 4.86 -18.61 -18.90
N ASN A 39 4.54 -18.95 -20.16
CA ASN A 39 4.43 -20.34 -20.58
C ASN A 39 5.72 -21.15 -20.32
N ASP A 40 6.88 -20.55 -20.54
CA ASP A 40 8.18 -21.18 -20.31
C ASP A 40 8.71 -21.02 -18.87
N LYS A 41 7.95 -20.31 -17.99
CA LYS A 41 8.36 -19.97 -16.61
C LYS A 41 7.51 -20.65 -15.54
N GLN A 42 6.73 -21.66 -15.89
CA GLN A 42 5.80 -22.32 -14.94
C GLN A 42 6.51 -22.83 -13.67
N GLU A 43 7.70 -23.41 -13.82
CA GLU A 43 8.47 -23.90 -12.67
C GLU A 43 8.96 -22.74 -11.77
N GLU A 44 9.30 -21.60 -12.34
CA GLU A 44 9.69 -20.40 -11.59
C GLU A 44 8.49 -19.80 -10.87
N VAL A 45 7.33 -19.69 -11.53
CA VAL A 45 6.05 -19.26 -10.95
C VAL A 45 5.70 -20.17 -9.77
N LYS A 46 5.78 -21.49 -9.96
CA LYS A 46 5.49 -22.47 -8.91
C LYS A 46 6.38 -22.27 -7.67
N LYS A 47 7.70 -22.20 -7.87
CA LYS A 47 8.67 -22.01 -6.76
C LYS A 47 8.43 -20.71 -6.02
N LEU A 48 8.12 -19.62 -6.74
CA LEU A 48 7.83 -18.33 -6.15
C LEU A 48 6.52 -18.37 -5.35
N THR A 49 5.47 -18.96 -5.93
CA THR A 49 4.16 -19.11 -5.29
C THR A 49 4.29 -19.91 -3.99
N ASP A 50 5.04 -21.03 -3.99
CA ASP A 50 5.26 -21.85 -2.80
C ASP A 50 5.97 -21.03 -1.69
N LYS A 51 7.00 -20.27 -2.05
CA LYS A 51 7.73 -19.39 -1.09
C LYS A 51 6.86 -18.28 -0.52
N ILE A 52 6.09 -17.60 -1.37
CA ILE A 52 5.22 -16.52 -0.93
C ILE A 52 4.06 -17.07 -0.10
N SER A 53 3.49 -18.22 -0.47
CA SER A 53 2.45 -18.87 0.33
C SER A 53 2.94 -19.24 1.74
N ASP A 54 4.16 -19.78 1.85
CA ASP A 54 4.76 -20.08 3.15
C ASP A 54 5.03 -18.82 3.98
N MET A 55 5.56 -17.77 3.35
CA MET A 55 5.77 -16.47 4.00
C MET A 55 4.46 -15.89 4.52
N LEU A 56 3.38 -15.91 3.73
CA LEU A 56 2.07 -15.40 4.11
C LEU A 56 1.42 -16.21 5.23
N ALA A 57 1.61 -17.55 5.23
CA ALA A 57 1.12 -18.41 6.31
C ALA A 57 1.78 -18.09 7.66
N HIS A 58 3.00 -17.57 7.65
CA HIS A 58 3.79 -17.17 8.82
C HIS A 58 4.08 -15.68 8.84
N PHE A 59 3.18 -14.88 8.29
CA PHE A 59 3.38 -13.44 8.07
C PHE A 59 3.79 -12.71 9.35
N LYS A 60 4.86 -11.94 9.23
CA LYS A 60 5.32 -10.97 10.22
C LYS A 60 5.52 -9.64 9.50
N PRO A 61 4.90 -8.57 9.95
CA PRO A 61 5.06 -7.27 9.29
C PRO A 61 6.51 -6.78 9.38
N ASP A 62 6.93 -6.00 8.39
CA ASP A 62 8.14 -5.19 8.53
C ASP A 62 7.99 -4.26 9.72
N ASN A 63 9.11 -3.90 10.35
CA ASN A 63 9.08 -3.04 11.54
C ASN A 63 8.11 -3.53 12.63
N GLU A 64 8.09 -4.86 12.86
CA GLU A 64 7.14 -5.56 13.73
C GLU A 64 6.95 -4.87 15.09
N LYS A 65 8.01 -4.31 15.68
CA LYS A 65 7.94 -3.57 16.95
C LYS A 65 6.94 -2.42 16.90
N PHE A 66 7.04 -1.57 15.88
CA PHE A 66 6.12 -0.43 15.71
C PHE A 66 4.74 -0.89 15.26
N TYR A 67 4.70 -1.91 14.39
CA TYR A 67 3.44 -2.49 13.95
C TYR A 67 2.62 -3.03 15.13
N ARG A 68 3.24 -3.80 16.02
CA ARG A 68 2.58 -4.32 17.24
C ARG A 68 2.22 -3.23 18.25
N GLN A 69 3.01 -2.17 18.35
CA GLN A 69 2.71 -1.03 19.20
C GLN A 69 1.44 -0.31 18.75
N LEU A 70 1.25 -0.15 17.43
CA LEU A 70 0.09 0.54 16.86
C LEU A 70 -1.13 -0.39 16.77
N PHE A 71 -0.91 -1.67 16.48
CA PHE A 71 -1.94 -2.68 16.19
C PHE A 71 -1.69 -3.95 17.02
N PRO A 72 -1.92 -3.91 18.34
CA PRO A 72 -1.56 -5.04 19.24
C PRO A 72 -2.29 -6.35 18.90
N ASP A 73 -3.51 -6.28 18.37
CA ASP A 73 -4.35 -7.43 18.05
C ASP A 73 -4.31 -7.82 16.54
N PHE A 74 -3.34 -7.31 15.77
CA PHE A 74 -3.34 -7.46 14.31
C PHE A 74 -3.41 -8.91 13.83
N GLU A 75 -2.79 -9.86 14.52
CA GLU A 75 -2.82 -11.27 14.13
C GLU A 75 -4.24 -11.83 14.12
N LYS A 76 -5.04 -11.47 15.15
CA LYS A 76 -6.45 -11.82 15.23
C LYS A 76 -7.26 -11.10 14.17
N GLU A 77 -7.01 -9.82 13.99
CA GLU A 77 -7.75 -8.95 13.08
C GLU A 77 -7.50 -9.30 11.60
N LEU A 78 -6.33 -9.85 11.29
CA LEU A 78 -5.96 -10.30 9.95
C LEU A 78 -6.19 -11.81 9.73
N ALA A 79 -6.75 -12.53 10.71
CA ALA A 79 -6.95 -13.98 10.61
C ALA A 79 -7.80 -14.37 9.38
N ASP A 80 -8.82 -13.59 9.09
CA ASP A 80 -9.76 -13.82 7.97
C ASP A 80 -9.41 -12.99 6.73
N CYS A 81 -8.29 -12.24 6.74
CA CYS A 81 -7.82 -11.52 5.55
C CYS A 81 -7.46 -12.52 4.45
N GLU A 82 -8.11 -12.40 3.29
CA GLU A 82 -7.81 -13.22 2.11
C GLU A 82 -6.70 -12.57 1.29
N VAL A 83 -5.67 -13.37 0.96
CA VAL A 83 -4.62 -13.01 0.01
C VAL A 83 -4.72 -13.95 -1.18
N MET A 84 -5.02 -13.40 -2.34
CA MET A 84 -5.12 -14.14 -3.60
C MET A 84 -3.81 -14.05 -4.37
N LEU A 85 -3.24 -15.20 -4.68
CA LEU A 85 -2.11 -15.31 -5.60
C LEU A 85 -2.64 -15.64 -7.00
N THR A 86 -2.27 -14.85 -7.98
CA THR A 86 -2.71 -14.98 -9.36
C THR A 86 -1.56 -14.86 -10.36
N VAL A 87 -1.85 -14.99 -11.63
CA VAL A 87 -0.97 -14.69 -12.77
C VAL A 87 -1.79 -14.05 -13.88
N GLY A 88 -1.19 -13.14 -14.65
CA GLY A 88 -1.83 -12.54 -15.83
C GLY A 88 -2.60 -11.24 -15.55
N VAL A 89 -2.35 -10.59 -14.43
CA VAL A 89 -2.89 -9.26 -14.16
C VAL A 89 -2.23 -8.24 -15.10
N PRO A 90 -3.00 -7.34 -15.74
CA PRO A 90 -2.43 -6.35 -16.66
C PRO A 90 -1.48 -5.36 -15.97
N ALA A 91 -0.52 -4.84 -16.74
CA ALA A 91 0.32 -3.74 -16.23
C ALA A 91 -0.54 -2.50 -15.92
N PRO A 92 -0.19 -1.72 -14.91
CA PRO A 92 1.00 -1.80 -14.04
C PRO A 92 0.78 -2.54 -12.71
N TYR A 93 -0.29 -3.29 -12.58
CA TYR A 93 -0.73 -3.85 -11.29
C TYR A 93 0.11 -5.08 -10.90
N ASP A 94 0.97 -4.92 -9.91
CA ASP A 94 1.75 -6.00 -9.31
C ASP A 94 1.05 -6.58 -8.08
N ALA A 95 0.46 -5.66 -7.30
CA ALA A 95 -0.36 -5.93 -6.13
C ALA A 95 -1.52 -4.93 -6.09
N MET A 96 -2.66 -5.33 -5.55
CA MET A 96 -3.84 -4.47 -5.40
C MET A 96 -4.76 -5.01 -4.31
N VAL A 97 -5.65 -4.15 -3.82
CA VAL A 97 -6.78 -4.54 -3.00
C VAL A 97 -8.05 -4.47 -3.84
N ILE A 98 -8.84 -5.53 -3.82
CA ILE A 98 -10.16 -5.60 -4.45
C ILE A 98 -11.20 -5.77 -3.34
N GLU A 99 -12.28 -5.01 -3.42
CA GLU A 99 -13.43 -5.18 -2.54
C GLU A 99 -14.49 -6.04 -3.23
N ARG A 100 -14.87 -7.15 -2.58
CA ARG A 100 -15.87 -8.08 -3.10
C ARG A 100 -16.68 -8.67 -1.95
N ASN A 101 -18.02 -8.62 -2.05
CA ASN A 101 -18.93 -9.14 -1.03
C ASN A 101 -18.61 -8.62 0.37
N ASP A 102 -18.40 -7.32 0.50
CA ASP A 102 -18.02 -6.62 1.74
C ASP A 102 -16.69 -7.11 2.36
N SER A 103 -15.87 -7.82 1.58
CA SER A 103 -14.55 -8.29 2.00
C SER A 103 -13.46 -7.69 1.11
N LYS A 104 -12.36 -7.28 1.73
CA LYS A 104 -11.15 -6.83 1.02
C LYS A 104 -10.24 -8.02 0.77
N ILE A 105 -9.84 -8.20 -0.49
CA ILE A 105 -8.95 -9.26 -0.95
C ILE A 105 -7.67 -8.59 -1.44
N ILE A 106 -6.54 -8.97 -0.87
CA ILE A 106 -5.22 -8.53 -1.35
C ILE A 106 -4.81 -9.46 -2.47
N VAL A 107 -4.46 -8.92 -3.63
CA VAL A 107 -4.11 -9.69 -4.82
C VAL A 107 -2.66 -9.46 -5.18
N PHE A 108 -1.91 -10.54 -5.41
CA PHE A 108 -0.53 -10.51 -5.87
C PHE A 108 -0.37 -11.28 -7.18
N ASP A 109 0.26 -10.65 -8.19
CA ASP A 109 0.56 -11.32 -9.47
C ASP A 109 1.96 -11.97 -9.44
N MET A 110 1.97 -13.29 -9.42
CA MET A 110 3.21 -14.08 -9.35
C MET A 110 4.07 -13.95 -10.62
N GLY A 111 3.44 -13.75 -11.77
CA GLY A 111 4.16 -13.54 -13.01
C GLY A 111 4.96 -12.23 -13.01
N ARG A 112 4.35 -11.16 -12.49
CA ARG A 112 5.02 -9.87 -12.35
C ARG A 112 6.09 -9.90 -11.27
N PHE A 113 5.84 -10.58 -10.17
CA PHE A 113 6.79 -10.71 -9.08
C PHE A 113 8.10 -11.40 -9.51
N LEU A 114 8.09 -12.26 -10.53
CA LEU A 114 9.31 -12.83 -11.11
C LEU A 114 10.28 -11.77 -11.65
N SER A 115 9.79 -10.59 -12.02
CA SER A 115 10.64 -9.50 -12.53
C SER A 115 11.44 -8.77 -11.45
N TYR A 116 11.07 -8.93 -10.18
CA TYR A 116 11.75 -8.26 -9.06
C TYR A 116 13.03 -9.00 -8.65
N LYS A 117 14.04 -8.23 -8.27
CA LYS A 117 15.31 -8.78 -7.78
C LYS A 117 15.13 -9.59 -6.49
N ASP A 118 14.23 -9.15 -5.61
CA ASP A 118 13.84 -9.80 -4.37
C ASP A 118 12.31 -9.85 -4.27
N PRO A 119 11.66 -10.80 -4.97
CA PRO A 119 10.20 -10.87 -5.01
C PRO A 119 9.58 -11.22 -3.66
N GLN A 120 10.28 -11.97 -2.80
CA GLN A 120 9.78 -12.31 -1.47
C GLN A 120 9.83 -11.09 -0.53
N GLY A 121 10.95 -10.36 -0.52
CA GLY A 121 11.05 -9.12 0.25
C GLY A 121 10.04 -8.07 -0.23
N PHE A 122 9.81 -7.99 -1.55
CA PHE A 122 8.78 -7.11 -2.11
C PHE A 122 7.37 -7.51 -1.64
N ALA A 123 7.02 -8.80 -1.71
CA ALA A 123 5.75 -9.32 -1.21
C ALA A 123 5.55 -9.03 0.29
N GLN A 124 6.61 -9.18 1.08
CA GLN A 124 6.62 -8.87 2.51
C GLN A 124 6.31 -7.38 2.77
N GLN A 125 6.96 -6.48 2.03
CA GLN A 125 6.73 -5.05 2.13
C GLN A 125 5.31 -4.67 1.71
N MET A 126 4.85 -5.18 0.55
CA MET A 126 3.49 -4.93 0.08
C MET A 126 2.45 -5.44 1.06
N MET A 127 2.65 -6.66 1.59
CA MET A 127 1.73 -7.22 2.59
C MET A 127 1.69 -6.38 3.87
N THR A 128 2.84 -5.87 4.33
CA THR A 128 2.89 -4.96 5.48
C THR A 128 2.15 -3.66 5.19
N HIS A 129 2.31 -3.11 3.98
CA HIS A 129 1.64 -1.89 3.52
C HIS A 129 0.12 -2.05 3.51
N GLU A 130 -0.39 -3.05 2.81
CA GLU A 130 -1.83 -3.28 2.65
C GLU A 130 -2.51 -3.64 3.99
N THR A 131 -1.84 -4.43 4.81
CA THR A 131 -2.38 -4.74 6.15
C THR A 131 -2.33 -3.55 7.09
N ALA A 132 -1.38 -2.63 6.94
CA ALA A 132 -1.38 -1.38 7.69
C ALA A 132 -2.61 -0.53 7.35
N HIS A 133 -2.95 -0.36 6.06
CA HIS A 133 -4.20 0.29 5.65
C HIS A 133 -5.42 -0.40 6.25
N ALA A 134 -5.50 -1.73 6.16
CA ALA A 134 -6.61 -2.49 6.74
C ALA A 134 -6.77 -2.22 8.25
N MET A 135 -5.67 -2.12 8.99
CA MET A 135 -5.69 -1.83 10.44
C MET A 135 -6.01 -0.37 10.73
N LEU A 136 -5.48 0.58 9.95
CA LEU A 136 -5.77 2.02 10.10
C LEU A 136 -7.26 2.29 9.86
N HIS A 137 -7.83 1.73 8.80
CA HIS A 137 -9.23 1.94 8.41
C HIS A 137 -10.25 1.33 9.38
N LYS A 138 -9.86 0.41 10.27
CA LYS A 138 -10.75 -0.04 11.36
C LYS A 138 -11.06 1.07 12.37
N LYS A 139 -10.12 1.98 12.56
CA LYS A 139 -10.26 3.08 13.53
C LYS A 139 -10.53 4.41 12.86
N TRP A 140 -9.87 4.65 11.74
CA TRP A 140 -9.90 5.93 11.05
C TRP A 140 -10.44 5.76 9.64
N GLN A 141 -11.56 6.39 9.37
CA GLN A 141 -12.19 6.36 8.05
C GLN A 141 -12.40 7.79 7.57
N LEU A 142 -12.13 8.00 6.29
CA LEU A 142 -12.47 9.25 5.62
C LEU A 142 -13.99 9.31 5.45
N LYS A 143 -14.60 10.44 5.80
CA LYS A 143 -16.03 10.64 5.57
C LYS A 143 -16.29 10.88 4.08
N GLU A 144 -17.40 10.39 3.56
CA GLU A 144 -17.83 10.67 2.17
C GLU A 144 -17.95 12.16 1.87
N THR A 145 -18.28 12.97 2.88
CA THR A 145 -18.42 14.43 2.78
C THR A 145 -17.14 15.18 3.13
N ALA A 146 -15.99 14.50 3.20
CA ALA A 146 -14.72 15.12 3.54
C ALA A 146 -14.34 16.18 2.48
N SER A 147 -13.92 17.35 2.96
CA SER A 147 -13.37 18.38 2.09
C SER A 147 -12.08 17.92 1.42
N TYR A 148 -11.69 18.57 0.34
CA TYR A 148 -10.44 18.30 -0.35
C TYR A 148 -9.21 18.32 0.59
N GLN A 149 -9.15 19.29 1.49
CA GLN A 149 -8.06 19.42 2.46
C GLN A 149 -8.08 18.28 3.49
N GLU A 150 -9.27 17.84 3.94
CA GLU A 150 -9.40 16.68 4.81
C GLU A 150 -8.95 15.39 4.10
N GLN A 151 -9.23 15.26 2.79
CA GLN A 151 -8.76 14.15 1.98
C GLN A 151 -7.23 14.12 1.87
N LEU A 152 -6.59 15.25 1.57
CA LEU A 152 -5.12 15.35 1.52
C LEU A 152 -4.49 15.03 2.88
N ARG A 153 -5.05 15.54 3.98
CA ARG A 153 -4.57 15.27 5.33
C ARG A 153 -4.69 13.78 5.68
N PHE A 154 -5.83 13.18 5.30
CA PHE A 154 -6.04 11.74 5.47
C PHE A 154 -5.03 10.92 4.66
N LEU A 155 -4.78 11.26 3.40
CA LEU A 155 -3.76 10.61 2.58
C LEU A 155 -2.35 10.71 3.18
N CYS A 156 -1.96 11.88 3.70
CA CYS A 156 -0.68 12.01 4.41
C CYS A 156 -0.58 11.08 5.63
N PHE A 157 -1.68 10.93 6.36
CA PHE A 157 -1.75 10.06 7.55
C PHE A 157 -1.72 8.57 7.14
N ASP A 158 -2.64 8.15 6.31
CA ASP A 158 -2.88 6.76 5.91
C ASP A 158 -1.67 6.18 5.17
N GLU A 159 -1.31 6.80 4.06
CA GLU A 159 -0.14 6.43 3.27
C GLU A 159 1.18 6.62 4.04
N GLY A 160 1.25 7.67 4.87
CA GLY A 160 2.43 7.94 5.70
C GLY A 160 2.73 6.79 6.65
N PHE A 161 1.73 6.28 7.39
CA PHE A 161 1.88 5.13 8.27
C PHE A 161 2.17 3.84 7.49
N ALA A 162 1.44 3.57 6.40
CA ALA A 162 1.64 2.37 5.60
C ALA A 162 3.06 2.33 5.00
N HIS A 163 3.53 3.42 4.40
CA HIS A 163 4.89 3.54 3.88
C HIS A 163 5.98 3.56 4.95
N LEU A 164 5.69 4.05 6.16
CA LEU A 164 6.61 3.96 7.28
C LEU A 164 6.81 2.51 7.71
N LEU A 165 5.72 1.80 7.97
CA LEU A 165 5.76 0.43 8.49
C LEU A 165 6.35 -0.55 7.47
N ALA A 166 6.11 -0.35 6.18
CA ALA A 166 6.56 -1.18 5.07
C ALA A 166 7.85 -0.67 4.40
N CYS A 167 8.70 0.09 5.09
CA CYS A 167 9.85 0.72 4.41
C CYS A 167 11.02 -0.23 4.09
N GLY A 168 10.94 -1.51 4.43
CA GLY A 168 11.98 -2.52 4.19
C GLY A 168 13.31 -2.26 4.92
N LYS A 169 13.30 -1.38 5.93
CA LYS A 169 14.42 -1.07 6.82
C LYS A 169 13.95 -1.17 8.26
N GLU A 170 14.85 -1.55 9.16
CA GLU A 170 14.60 -1.46 10.61
C GLU A 170 14.65 0.00 11.03
N ILE A 171 13.48 0.66 11.05
CA ILE A 171 13.35 2.11 11.21
C ILE A 171 13.95 2.57 12.55
N ALA A 172 13.88 1.74 13.60
CA ALA A 172 14.41 2.09 14.92
C ALA A 172 15.91 2.38 14.91
N SER A 173 16.65 1.83 13.95
CA SER A 173 18.10 1.95 13.84
C SER A 173 18.58 2.56 12.52
N PHE A 174 17.65 2.76 11.57
CA PHE A 174 17.99 3.30 10.25
C PHE A 174 18.24 4.81 10.32
N ASP A 175 19.38 5.24 9.81
CA ASP A 175 19.65 6.67 9.63
C ASP A 175 18.90 7.20 8.40
N ALA A 176 17.81 7.91 8.66
CA ALA A 176 16.97 8.50 7.62
C ALA A 176 17.39 9.92 7.21
N SER A 177 18.51 10.44 7.69
CA SER A 177 18.95 11.82 7.45
C SER A 177 18.99 12.16 5.95
N MET A 178 19.52 11.25 5.12
CA MET A 178 19.56 11.44 3.67
C MET A 178 18.16 11.52 3.05
N TRP A 179 17.23 10.65 3.48
CA TRP A 179 15.85 10.69 2.98
C TRP A 179 15.15 12.00 3.33
N ILE A 180 15.33 12.46 4.57
CA ILE A 180 14.76 13.73 5.03
C ILE A 180 15.37 14.89 4.23
N GLN A 181 16.68 14.91 4.07
CA GLN A 181 17.38 15.98 3.36
C GLN A 181 16.97 16.04 1.86
N GLU A 182 16.82 14.90 1.19
CA GLU A 182 16.59 14.84 -0.24
C GLU A 182 15.11 14.94 -0.62
N HIS A 183 14.20 14.46 0.23
CA HIS A 183 12.81 14.23 -0.19
C HIS A 183 11.75 14.95 0.64
N TYR A 184 12.06 15.39 1.90
CA TYR A 184 11.02 15.96 2.75
C TYR A 184 10.58 17.33 2.26
N GLU A 185 11.50 18.24 2.03
CA GLU A 185 11.18 19.60 1.55
C GLU A 185 10.52 19.61 0.17
N PRO A 186 10.96 18.81 -0.83
CA PRO A 186 10.23 18.65 -2.08
C PRO A 186 8.79 18.13 -1.90
N ALA A 187 8.57 17.15 -1.02
CA ALA A 187 7.24 16.62 -0.75
C ALA A 187 6.33 17.67 -0.07
N LEU A 188 6.86 18.42 0.92
CA LEU A 188 6.13 19.52 1.56
C LEU A 188 5.79 20.64 0.59
N THR A 189 6.68 20.96 -0.34
CA THR A 189 6.43 21.98 -1.38
C THR A 189 5.25 21.56 -2.25
N GLN A 190 5.19 20.32 -2.71
CA GLN A 190 4.07 19.82 -3.48
C GLN A 190 2.78 19.76 -2.65
N LEU A 191 2.86 19.34 -1.40
CA LEU A 191 1.74 19.32 -0.48
C LEU A 191 1.16 20.73 -0.28
N HIS A 192 2.03 21.73 -0.12
CA HIS A 192 1.60 23.13 -0.01
C HIS A 192 0.90 23.62 -1.29
N GLN A 193 1.46 23.32 -2.47
CA GLN A 193 0.82 23.65 -3.75
C GLN A 193 -0.55 22.99 -3.89
N ALA A 194 -0.67 21.73 -3.50
CA ALA A 194 -1.95 21.03 -3.49
C ALA A 194 -2.95 21.70 -2.54
N LEU A 195 -2.54 22.00 -1.31
CA LEU A 195 -3.41 22.61 -0.29
C LEU A 195 -3.91 24.00 -0.67
N THR A 196 -3.15 24.75 -1.48
CA THR A 196 -3.53 26.09 -1.97
C THR A 196 -4.26 26.08 -3.32
N CYS A 197 -4.53 24.90 -3.88
CA CYS A 197 -5.25 24.76 -5.15
C CYS A 197 -6.74 25.03 -4.94
N GLU A 198 -7.24 26.13 -5.54
CA GLU A 198 -8.66 26.52 -5.52
C GLU A 198 -9.45 25.96 -6.71
N ASP A 199 -8.78 25.45 -7.75
CA ASP A 199 -9.41 24.90 -8.94
C ASP A 199 -9.85 23.46 -8.69
N GLU A 200 -11.15 23.24 -8.56
CA GLU A 200 -11.74 21.92 -8.30
C GLU A 200 -11.34 20.88 -9.37
N SER A 201 -11.17 21.30 -10.61
CA SER A 201 -10.77 20.38 -11.69
C SER A 201 -9.32 19.88 -11.54
N GLN A 202 -8.47 20.65 -10.86
CA GLN A 202 -7.09 20.27 -10.56
C GLN A 202 -6.96 19.52 -9.22
N GLN A 203 -7.92 19.67 -8.33
CA GLN A 203 -7.90 19.00 -7.03
C GLN A 203 -7.93 17.46 -7.18
N GLU A 204 -8.68 16.92 -8.14
CA GLU A 204 -8.69 15.47 -8.43
C GLU A 204 -7.31 14.98 -8.89
N GLU A 205 -6.65 15.75 -9.75
CA GLU A 205 -5.28 15.43 -10.22
C GLU A 205 -4.28 15.49 -9.05
N TRP A 206 -4.41 16.47 -8.14
CA TRP A 206 -3.57 16.53 -6.95
C TRP A 206 -3.79 15.34 -6.02
N LEU A 207 -5.04 14.92 -5.77
CA LEU A 207 -5.34 13.72 -4.97
C LEU A 207 -4.77 12.46 -5.62
N TYR A 208 -4.86 12.33 -6.93
CA TYR A 208 -4.27 11.22 -7.67
C TYR A 208 -2.74 11.20 -7.51
N ARG A 209 -2.07 12.32 -7.76
CA ARG A 209 -0.61 12.45 -7.62
C ARG A 209 -0.11 12.31 -6.19
N ALA A 210 -0.94 12.58 -5.20
CA ALA A 210 -0.60 12.48 -3.78
C ALA A 210 -0.14 11.07 -3.38
N GLN A 211 -0.69 10.04 -4.03
CA GLN A 211 -0.50 8.61 -3.70
C GLN A 211 -0.03 7.73 -4.86
N THR A 212 0.12 8.28 -6.08
CA THR A 212 0.50 7.52 -7.27
C THR A 212 1.82 7.97 -7.87
N GLY A 213 2.37 7.17 -8.78
CA GLY A 213 3.65 7.46 -9.45
C GLY A 213 4.81 6.64 -8.89
N ARG A 214 6.04 7.12 -9.13
CA ARG A 214 7.25 6.49 -8.56
C ARG A 214 7.27 6.71 -7.06
N TYR A 215 7.98 5.86 -6.34
CA TYR A 215 8.00 5.85 -4.88
C TYR A 215 8.17 7.25 -4.25
N TRP A 216 9.16 8.03 -4.70
CA TRP A 216 9.46 9.36 -4.15
C TRP A 216 8.59 10.49 -4.73
N ASP A 217 7.75 10.21 -5.73
CA ASP A 217 6.87 11.20 -6.38
C ASP A 217 5.50 11.30 -5.68
N LYS A 218 5.15 10.33 -4.83
CA LYS A 218 3.90 10.28 -4.04
C LYS A 218 3.96 11.26 -2.88
N PHE A 219 3.81 12.56 -3.15
CA PHE A 219 4.17 13.61 -2.21
C PHE A 219 3.48 13.53 -0.85
N ALA A 220 2.19 13.15 -0.78
CA ALA A 220 1.48 13.02 0.50
C ALA A 220 1.99 11.83 1.32
N ALA A 221 2.18 10.67 0.68
CA ALA A 221 2.77 9.48 1.29
C ALA A 221 4.17 9.78 1.85
N ILE A 222 5.00 10.45 1.06
CA ILE A 222 6.39 10.80 1.44
C ILE A 222 6.42 11.86 2.53
N ALA A 223 5.62 12.92 2.44
CA ALA A 223 5.51 13.92 3.49
C ALA A 223 5.08 13.29 4.82
N GLY A 224 4.03 12.47 4.80
CA GLY A 224 3.54 11.75 5.98
C GLY A 224 4.57 10.80 6.56
N LYS A 225 5.20 9.96 5.73
CA LYS A 225 6.26 9.03 6.15
C LYS A 225 7.43 9.75 6.82
N LEU A 226 7.97 10.79 6.20
CA LEU A 226 9.16 11.49 6.70
C LEU A 226 8.85 12.33 7.95
N TYR A 227 7.62 12.86 8.05
CA TYR A 227 7.11 13.44 9.29
C TYR A 227 7.12 12.40 10.43
N LEU A 228 6.55 11.21 10.20
CA LEU A 228 6.52 10.14 11.20
C LEU A 228 7.92 9.65 11.59
N ILE A 229 8.85 9.52 10.64
CA ILE A 229 10.25 9.18 10.92
C ILE A 229 10.87 10.20 11.87
N SER A 230 10.59 11.49 11.69
CA SER A 230 11.09 12.55 12.57
C SER A 230 10.45 12.55 13.97
N HIS A 231 9.34 11.79 14.15
CA HIS A 231 8.55 11.72 15.39
C HIS A 231 8.37 10.28 15.90
N LEU A 232 9.34 9.39 15.66
CA LEU A 232 9.22 7.96 16.00
C LEU A 232 8.84 7.70 17.46
N ASN A 233 9.31 8.56 18.39
CA ASN A 233 9.00 8.42 19.81
C ASN A 233 7.55 8.81 20.15
N GLU A 234 6.84 9.45 19.23
CA GLU A 234 5.45 9.90 19.40
C GLU A 234 4.45 9.13 18.52
N LEU A 235 4.89 8.08 17.81
CA LEU A 235 4.05 7.36 16.83
C LEU A 235 2.70 6.94 17.39
N GLU A 236 2.66 6.35 18.59
CA GLU A 236 1.42 5.91 19.22
C GLU A 236 0.50 7.10 19.53
N LYS A 237 1.04 8.19 20.05
CA LYS A 237 0.29 9.42 20.30
C LYS A 237 -0.29 9.98 19.01
N ILE A 238 0.53 10.09 17.96
CA ILE A 238 0.10 10.58 16.64
C ILE A 238 -1.01 9.69 16.07
N TYR A 239 -0.86 8.36 16.16
CA TYR A 239 -1.90 7.42 15.75
C TYR A 239 -3.20 7.60 16.54
N LEU A 240 -3.11 7.78 17.86
CA LEU A 240 -4.29 7.97 18.72
C LEU A 240 -4.99 9.30 18.49
N GLU A 241 -4.27 10.35 18.17
CA GLU A 241 -4.81 11.68 17.82
C GLU A 241 -5.52 11.69 16.46
N GLY A 242 -5.09 10.83 15.54
CA GLY A 242 -5.74 10.57 14.26
C GLY A 242 -5.49 11.60 13.16
N PRO A 243 -6.10 11.40 11.98
CA PRO A 243 -5.83 12.19 10.80
C PRO A 243 -6.16 13.68 10.97
N GLN A 244 -7.18 14.05 11.76
CA GLN A 244 -7.57 15.46 11.94
C GLN A 244 -6.48 16.32 12.59
N LYS A 245 -5.59 15.70 13.38
CA LYS A 245 -4.46 16.40 14.04
C LYS A 245 -3.12 16.12 13.38
N PHE A 246 -3.10 15.25 12.38
CA PHE A 246 -1.88 14.87 11.70
C PHE A 246 -1.25 16.06 10.98
N MET A 247 0.02 16.31 11.22
CA MET A 247 0.78 17.42 10.64
C MET A 247 0.10 18.79 10.81
N SER A 248 -0.66 19.01 11.90
CA SER A 248 -1.38 20.26 12.19
C SER A 248 -0.55 21.53 11.97
N PRO A 249 0.73 21.64 12.35
CA PRO A 249 1.51 22.85 12.09
C PRO A 249 1.59 23.22 10.60
N ILE A 250 1.53 22.23 9.72
CA ILE A 250 1.60 22.44 8.27
C ILE A 250 0.21 22.76 7.70
N PHE A 251 -0.81 21.96 8.05
CA PHE A 251 -2.15 22.15 7.54
C PHE A 251 -2.85 23.40 8.10
N ASP A 252 -2.70 23.66 9.41
CA ASP A 252 -3.43 24.77 10.08
C ASP A 252 -2.82 26.15 9.77
N THR A 253 -1.59 26.22 9.26
CA THR A 253 -0.98 27.50 8.84
C THR A 253 -1.68 28.05 7.59
N LEU A 254 -2.23 27.17 6.76
CA LEU A 254 -2.90 27.53 5.51
C LEU A 254 -4.39 27.86 5.68
N GLU A 255 -5.03 27.37 6.73
CA GLU A 255 -6.42 27.73 7.07
C GLU A 255 -6.55 29.17 7.62
N ARG A 256 -5.43 29.86 7.92
CA ARG A 256 -5.38 31.20 8.51
C ARG A 256 -5.04 32.32 7.52
N ASN A 257 -4.73 31.98 6.29
CA ASN A 257 -4.43 32.92 5.21
C ASN A 257 -5.53 32.93 4.15
#